data_dd532f1c137fd74085ff55bb3ee152ef
#
_entry.id   dd532f1c137fd74085ff55bb3ee152ef
#
_cell.length_a   1.000
_cell.length_b   1.000
_cell.length_c   1.000
_cell.angle_alpha   90.00
_cell.angle_beta   90.00
_cell.angle_gamma   90.00
#
_symmetry.space_group_name_H-M   'P 1'
#
loop_
_entity.id
_entity.type
_entity.pdbx_description
1 polymer ?
#
loop_
_entity_poly.entity_id
_entity_poly.type
_entity_poly.pdbx_seq_one_letter_code
_entity_poly.pdbx_strand_id
1 'polypeptide(L)'
;MPTRESIHYFGAGPAPLPTAVLEEASKVILNYNDSGVGIAEISHRSPEANAILANAKSGLRQLLDIPESEGPDGYEILFLHGGGSGEFSATVYHMVSVWVARQMKQLTESGVEEDKVVEKLREVLEKKMKLDYLVTGSWSLKASQEAARLVGSEHVNIVVDARKHRNGNKFGVIPAEDSWSQTQDETECALTYYCDNETVDGVEFQSTPSGHNLVADMSSNFLSRSINVRKHAAIFSGAQKNIGTTGITIAIISNKLLPPLTEMPDPKIMRKLGLPIGPIVLDWPTIAKNNSLYNTLPIFDVWIASKVMDRLLHSSSGSPRISTQEAESNKKATMLYSALDNSSGVYSVVPDKSVRSRMNICVRVKGGDADAEKAFLKGAESRGLMGLKGHRSVGGVRISNYNAVPVEAAEKLTRYLEEFAKEQQKGGANGSV
;
A
#
# COMPACT_ATOMS: atom_id res chain seq x y z
N MET A 1 11.07 -27.54 20.15
CA MET A 1 10.19 -26.50 19.53
C MET A 1 11.04 -25.69 18.56
N PRO A 2 10.53 -25.28 17.40
CA PRO A 2 11.30 -24.44 16.50
C PRO A 2 11.62 -23.10 17.18
N THR A 3 12.83 -22.59 16.94
CA THR A 3 13.22 -21.25 17.36
C THR A 3 12.88 -20.24 16.26
N ARG A 4 12.86 -18.94 16.58
CA ARG A 4 12.57 -17.90 15.60
C ARG A 4 13.56 -17.90 14.42
N GLU A 5 14.81 -18.18 14.69
CA GLU A 5 15.90 -18.22 13.70
C GLU A 5 15.77 -19.43 12.75
N SER A 6 15.11 -20.50 13.19
CA SER A 6 14.90 -21.70 12.37
C SER A 6 13.75 -21.57 11.36
N ILE A 7 12.88 -20.55 11.55
CA ILE A 7 11.69 -20.30 10.74
C ILE A 7 11.84 -19.03 9.92
N HIS A 8 11.62 -19.17 8.63
CA HIS A 8 11.53 -18.05 7.70
C HIS A 8 10.10 -17.89 7.19
N TYR A 9 9.48 -16.77 7.51
CA TYR A 9 8.06 -16.52 7.23
C TYR A 9 7.87 -15.58 6.05
N PHE A 10 7.18 -16.06 5.00
CA PHE A 10 6.89 -15.36 3.76
C PHE A 10 5.41 -15.02 3.59
N GLY A 11 4.69 -14.83 4.68
CA GLY A 11 3.26 -14.52 4.66
C GLY A 11 2.96 -13.13 4.10
N ALA A 12 1.84 -13.01 3.40
CA ALA A 12 1.48 -11.78 2.67
C ALA A 12 0.96 -10.63 3.54
N GLY A 13 0.86 -10.84 4.83
CA GLY A 13 0.42 -9.84 5.80
C GLY A 13 -0.50 -10.45 6.87
N PRO A 14 -0.25 -10.13 8.16
CA PRO A 14 0.91 -9.38 8.66
C PRO A 14 2.25 -10.02 8.30
N ALA A 15 3.24 -9.17 7.99
CA ALA A 15 4.59 -9.59 7.64
C ALA A 15 5.46 -9.84 8.88
N PRO A 16 6.61 -10.54 8.75
CA PRO A 16 7.57 -10.59 9.84
C PRO A 16 8.09 -9.19 10.19
N LEU A 17 8.47 -9.02 11.45
CA LEU A 17 9.16 -7.83 11.94
C LEU A 17 10.61 -8.16 12.25
N PRO A 18 11.54 -7.18 12.22
CA PRO A 18 12.91 -7.40 12.65
C PRO A 18 12.96 -7.91 14.10
N THR A 19 13.71 -9.00 14.34
CA THR A 19 13.78 -9.64 15.66
C THR A 19 14.17 -8.67 16.76
N ALA A 20 15.16 -7.80 16.53
CA ALA A 20 15.59 -6.81 17.51
C ALA A 20 14.47 -5.80 17.89
N VAL A 21 13.57 -5.47 16.98
CA VAL A 21 12.40 -4.63 17.29
C VAL A 21 11.43 -5.38 18.22
N LEU A 22 11.21 -6.67 17.98
CA LEU A 22 10.34 -7.48 18.83
C LEU A 22 10.94 -7.74 20.23
N GLU A 23 12.25 -7.92 20.30
CA GLU A 23 12.96 -8.05 21.59
C GLU A 23 12.85 -6.77 22.43
N GLU A 24 12.99 -5.62 21.81
CA GLU A 24 12.78 -4.32 22.47
C GLU A 24 11.30 -4.15 22.84
N ALA A 25 10.37 -4.49 21.94
CA ALA A 25 8.93 -4.42 22.17
C ALA A 25 8.50 -5.27 23.38
N SER A 26 9.10 -6.46 23.56
CA SER A 26 8.80 -7.35 24.71
C SER A 26 9.15 -6.73 26.06
N LYS A 27 10.11 -5.81 26.10
CA LYS A 27 10.53 -5.10 27.31
C LYS A 27 9.64 -3.89 27.56
N VAL A 28 9.44 -3.05 26.55
CA VAL A 28 8.69 -1.80 26.70
C VAL A 28 7.20 -2.02 26.93
N ILE A 29 6.65 -3.19 26.56
CA ILE A 29 5.24 -3.50 26.84
C ILE A 29 4.97 -3.65 28.35
N LEU A 30 6.01 -3.97 29.14
CA LEU A 30 5.92 -4.09 30.59
C LEU A 30 6.42 -2.82 31.31
N ASN A 31 7.44 -2.18 30.79
CA ASN A 31 8.05 -1.03 31.44
C ASN A 31 8.68 -0.10 30.41
N TYR A 32 7.99 0.97 30.08
CA TYR A 32 8.44 1.96 29.09
C TYR A 32 9.26 3.05 29.80
N ASN A 33 10.51 3.24 29.36
CA ASN A 33 11.45 4.24 29.90
C ASN A 33 11.61 4.18 31.44
N ASP A 34 11.64 2.96 32.00
CA ASP A 34 11.78 2.73 33.45
C ASP A 34 10.73 3.44 34.31
N SER A 35 9.57 3.76 33.75
CA SER A 35 8.46 4.42 34.41
C SER A 35 7.65 3.51 35.35
N GLY A 36 7.83 2.18 35.23
CA GLY A 36 6.97 1.19 35.89
C GLY A 36 5.63 0.98 35.19
N VAL A 37 5.39 1.66 34.06
CA VAL A 37 4.14 1.56 33.25
C VAL A 37 4.52 1.08 31.85
N GLY A 38 3.74 0.16 31.30
CA GLY A 38 3.93 -0.35 29.94
C GLY A 38 3.49 0.64 28.88
N ILE A 39 4.14 0.57 27.70
CA ILE A 39 3.83 1.50 26.58
C ILE A 39 2.36 1.40 26.12
N ALA A 40 1.70 0.24 26.27
CA ALA A 40 0.30 0.05 25.93
C ALA A 40 -0.68 0.67 26.93
N GLU A 41 -0.17 1.13 28.09
CA GLU A 41 -0.95 1.71 29.19
C GLU A 41 -0.83 3.23 29.25
N ILE A 42 0.13 3.84 28.54
CA ILE A 42 0.30 5.29 28.53
C ILE A 42 -0.80 5.97 27.72
N SER A 43 -1.22 7.16 28.14
CA SER A 43 -2.18 7.97 27.40
C SER A 43 -1.64 8.32 26.01
N HIS A 44 -2.44 8.15 24.96
CA HIS A 44 -2.08 8.59 23.61
C HIS A 44 -1.85 10.12 23.48
N ARG A 45 -2.20 10.90 24.51
CA ARG A 45 -1.96 12.35 24.60
C ARG A 45 -0.84 12.74 25.55
N SER A 46 -0.16 11.76 26.14
CA SER A 46 0.98 12.03 27.02
C SER A 46 2.17 12.64 26.25
N PRO A 47 3.11 13.29 26.93
CA PRO A 47 4.35 13.76 26.31
C PRO A 47 5.13 12.65 25.60
N GLU A 48 5.18 11.46 26.20
CA GLU A 48 5.87 10.29 25.66
C GLU A 48 5.21 9.84 24.35
N ALA A 49 3.87 9.76 24.31
CA ALA A 49 3.13 9.40 23.11
C ALA A 49 3.33 10.43 21.98
N ASN A 50 3.33 11.72 22.31
CA ASN A 50 3.62 12.77 21.34
C ASN A 50 5.06 12.67 20.80
N ALA A 51 6.04 12.34 21.65
CA ALA A 51 7.42 12.12 21.22
C ALA A 51 7.54 10.91 20.27
N ILE A 52 6.87 9.80 20.56
CA ILE A 52 6.82 8.61 19.70
C ILE A 52 6.24 8.98 18.31
N LEU A 53 5.13 9.71 18.28
CA LEU A 53 4.49 10.14 17.06
C LEU A 53 5.38 11.11 16.25
N ALA A 54 6.02 12.07 16.91
CA ALA A 54 6.95 13.00 16.27
C ALA A 54 8.16 12.26 15.66
N ASN A 55 8.72 11.28 16.37
CA ASN A 55 9.82 10.46 15.87
C ASN A 55 9.39 9.64 14.64
N ALA A 56 8.20 9.06 14.65
CA ALA A 56 7.67 8.32 13.50
C ALA A 56 7.47 9.23 12.27
N LYS A 57 6.91 10.44 12.45
CA LYS A 57 6.77 11.43 11.37
C LYS A 57 8.14 11.88 10.85
N SER A 58 9.08 12.19 11.72
CA SER A 58 10.46 12.57 11.36
C SER A 58 11.17 11.45 10.57
N GLY A 59 11.02 10.20 11.02
CA GLY A 59 11.59 9.05 10.32
C GLY A 59 11.07 8.93 8.88
N LEU A 60 9.76 9.08 8.68
CA LEU A 60 9.16 9.07 7.34
C LEU A 60 9.66 10.23 6.47
N ARG A 61 9.73 11.45 7.02
CA ARG A 61 10.26 12.61 6.30
C ARG A 61 11.68 12.36 5.80
N GLN A 62 12.54 11.82 6.66
CA GLN A 62 13.92 11.53 6.31
C GLN A 62 14.08 10.39 5.31
N LEU A 63 13.25 9.32 5.41
CA LEU A 63 13.33 8.15 4.51
C LEU A 63 12.83 8.46 3.10
N LEU A 64 11.80 9.29 2.98
CA LEU A 64 11.10 9.54 1.72
C LEU A 64 11.31 10.96 1.17
N ASP A 65 12.16 11.77 1.78
CA ASP A 65 12.40 13.19 1.41
C ASP A 65 11.07 13.97 1.33
N ILE A 66 10.19 13.77 2.34
CA ILE A 66 8.90 14.44 2.39
C ILE A 66 9.10 15.91 2.76
N PRO A 67 8.66 16.87 1.93
CA PRO A 67 8.81 18.28 2.23
C PRO A 67 8.12 18.69 3.54
N GLU A 68 8.85 19.43 4.37
CA GLU A 68 8.34 20.04 5.59
C GLU A 68 8.14 21.53 5.36
N SER A 69 6.91 21.91 5.04
CA SER A 69 6.50 23.30 4.77
C SER A 69 5.02 23.42 5.13
N GLU A 70 4.63 24.57 5.68
CA GLU A 70 3.21 24.90 5.88
C GLU A 70 2.52 25.36 4.59
N GLY A 71 3.32 25.67 3.55
CA GLY A 71 2.84 26.10 2.24
C GLY A 71 2.41 24.96 1.33
N PRO A 72 2.09 25.30 0.06
CA PRO A 72 1.54 24.36 -0.92
C PRO A 72 2.50 23.25 -1.33
N ASP A 73 3.79 23.39 -1.10
CA ASP A 73 4.79 22.38 -1.44
C ASP A 73 5.03 21.37 -0.29
N GLY A 74 4.43 21.60 0.88
CA GLY A 74 4.51 20.74 2.05
C GLY A 74 3.52 19.57 1.98
N TYR A 75 3.77 18.63 2.88
CA TYR A 75 2.93 17.44 3.07
C TYR A 75 2.67 17.19 4.55
N GLU A 76 1.44 16.86 4.88
CA GLU A 76 1.09 16.35 6.20
C GLU A 76 1.20 14.82 6.25
N ILE A 77 1.65 14.29 7.39
CA ILE A 77 1.72 12.86 7.65
C ILE A 77 0.70 12.51 8.71
N LEU A 78 -0.25 11.66 8.37
CA LEU A 78 -1.32 11.22 9.25
C LEU A 78 -1.14 9.76 9.65
N PHE A 79 -1.42 9.48 10.92
CA PHE A 79 -1.63 8.13 11.42
C PHE A 79 -3.10 7.92 11.70
N LEU A 80 -3.69 6.89 11.07
CA LEU A 80 -5.11 6.63 11.05
C LEU A 80 -5.42 5.18 11.44
N HIS A 81 -6.71 4.88 11.53
CA HIS A 81 -7.29 3.55 11.68
C HIS A 81 -7.94 3.14 10.37
N GLY A 82 -8.32 1.86 10.25
CA GLY A 82 -9.11 1.37 9.12
C GLY A 82 -8.34 0.56 8.07
N GLY A 83 -7.01 0.61 8.08
CA GLY A 83 -6.18 -0.08 7.07
C GLY A 83 -6.43 0.44 5.66
N GLY A 84 -5.87 -0.22 4.65
CA GLY A 84 -6.05 0.18 3.24
C GLY A 84 -7.52 0.23 2.81
N SER A 85 -8.37 -0.64 3.33
CA SER A 85 -9.80 -0.62 3.00
C SER A 85 -10.52 0.61 3.54
N GLY A 86 -10.11 1.11 4.72
CA GLY A 86 -10.61 2.39 5.27
C GLY A 86 -10.15 3.57 4.41
N GLU A 87 -8.90 3.51 3.93
CA GLU A 87 -8.34 4.56 3.07
C GLU A 87 -8.97 4.61 1.67
N PHE A 88 -9.50 3.50 1.13
CA PHE A 88 -10.30 3.55 -0.11
C PHE A 88 -11.46 4.53 0.03
N SER A 89 -12.19 4.45 1.15
CA SER A 89 -13.30 5.35 1.43
C SER A 89 -12.84 6.75 1.82
N ALA A 90 -11.82 6.88 2.70
CA ALA A 90 -11.28 8.17 3.15
C ALA A 90 -10.80 9.01 1.97
N THR A 91 -10.12 8.39 1.01
CA THR A 91 -9.66 9.01 -0.23
C THR A 91 -10.83 9.59 -1.03
N VAL A 92 -11.91 8.81 -1.22
CA VAL A 92 -13.10 9.28 -1.95
C VAL A 92 -13.76 10.43 -1.22
N TYR A 93 -13.99 10.32 0.09
CA TYR A 93 -14.61 11.40 0.89
C TYR A 93 -13.83 12.70 0.77
N HIS A 94 -12.51 12.61 0.92
CA HIS A 94 -11.67 13.80 0.91
C HIS A 94 -11.52 14.41 -0.48
N MET A 95 -11.16 13.61 -1.48
CA MET A 95 -10.88 14.11 -2.83
C MET A 95 -12.15 14.66 -3.53
N VAL A 96 -13.31 14.07 -3.27
CA VAL A 96 -14.61 14.60 -3.73
C VAL A 96 -14.92 15.93 -3.03
N SER A 97 -14.65 16.05 -1.73
CA SER A 97 -14.83 17.33 -1.01
C SER A 97 -13.90 18.42 -1.56
N VAL A 98 -12.63 18.09 -1.85
CA VAL A 98 -11.67 19.00 -2.48
C VAL A 98 -12.15 19.42 -3.87
N TRP A 99 -12.64 18.48 -4.67
CA TRP A 99 -13.20 18.78 -5.99
C TRP A 99 -14.38 19.77 -5.89
N VAL A 100 -15.33 19.51 -4.99
CA VAL A 100 -16.48 20.43 -4.74
C VAL A 100 -15.98 21.79 -4.29
N ALA A 101 -15.02 21.87 -3.37
CA ALA A 101 -14.44 23.14 -2.92
C ALA A 101 -13.86 23.97 -4.08
N ARG A 102 -13.12 23.32 -4.97
CA ARG A 102 -12.53 23.94 -6.17
C ARG A 102 -13.60 24.45 -7.13
N GLN A 103 -14.64 23.65 -7.39
CA GLN A 103 -15.76 24.05 -8.24
C GLN A 103 -16.55 25.21 -7.62
N MET A 104 -16.79 25.20 -6.32
CA MET A 104 -17.43 26.32 -5.61
C MET A 104 -16.64 27.61 -5.79
N LYS A 105 -15.34 27.57 -5.55
CA LYS A 105 -14.45 28.72 -5.74
C LYS A 105 -14.53 29.26 -7.15
N GLN A 106 -14.44 28.40 -8.15
CA GLN A 106 -14.52 28.78 -9.57
C GLN A 106 -15.86 29.42 -9.92
N LEU A 107 -16.99 28.88 -9.44
CA LEU A 107 -18.31 29.44 -9.66
C LEU A 107 -18.45 30.82 -9.00
N THR A 108 -17.98 30.98 -7.78
CA THR A 108 -18.01 32.27 -7.05
C THR A 108 -17.13 33.31 -7.78
N GLU A 109 -15.93 32.95 -8.20
CA GLU A 109 -15.03 33.82 -8.94
C GLU A 109 -15.59 34.21 -10.32
N SER A 110 -16.43 33.37 -10.92
CA SER A 110 -17.15 33.67 -12.18
C SER A 110 -18.41 34.52 -11.98
N GLY A 111 -18.73 34.93 -10.75
CA GLY A 111 -19.84 35.84 -10.46
C GLY A 111 -21.19 35.13 -10.28
N VAL A 112 -21.20 33.82 -10.04
CA VAL A 112 -22.45 33.11 -9.71
C VAL A 112 -22.94 33.54 -8.31
N GLU A 113 -24.20 33.96 -8.23
CA GLU A 113 -24.84 34.36 -6.97
C GLU A 113 -24.88 33.20 -5.96
N GLU A 114 -24.63 33.48 -4.67
CA GLU A 114 -24.46 32.49 -3.62
C GLU A 114 -25.63 31.50 -3.51
N ASP A 115 -26.87 31.97 -3.68
CA ASP A 115 -28.10 31.17 -3.66
C ASP A 115 -28.20 30.18 -4.83
N LYS A 116 -27.51 30.44 -5.94
CA LYS A 116 -27.48 29.62 -7.16
C LYS A 116 -26.29 28.65 -7.21
N VAL A 117 -25.28 28.82 -6.35
CA VAL A 117 -24.05 28.01 -6.38
C VAL A 117 -24.34 26.52 -6.27
N VAL A 118 -25.24 26.11 -5.36
CA VAL A 118 -25.58 24.67 -5.15
C VAL A 118 -26.24 24.06 -6.39
N GLU A 119 -27.12 24.81 -7.06
CA GLU A 119 -27.79 24.36 -8.28
C GLU A 119 -26.76 24.17 -9.41
N LYS A 120 -25.88 25.15 -9.59
CA LYS A 120 -24.81 25.07 -10.58
C LYS A 120 -23.80 23.97 -10.28
N LEU A 121 -23.46 23.76 -9.02
CA LEU A 121 -22.60 22.63 -8.60
C LEU A 121 -23.22 21.29 -8.98
N ARG A 122 -24.54 21.11 -8.83
CA ARG A 122 -25.23 19.88 -9.22
C ARG A 122 -25.12 19.63 -10.72
N GLU A 123 -25.33 20.66 -11.52
CA GLU A 123 -25.18 20.56 -12.98
C GLU A 123 -23.75 20.17 -13.39
N VAL A 124 -22.74 20.77 -12.73
CA VAL A 124 -21.32 20.46 -13.00
C VAL A 124 -20.96 19.07 -12.52
N LEU A 125 -21.43 18.67 -11.34
CA LEU A 125 -21.22 17.35 -10.75
C LEU A 125 -21.70 16.25 -11.69
N GLU A 126 -22.97 16.33 -12.12
CA GLU A 126 -23.59 15.30 -12.97
C GLU A 126 -22.86 15.14 -14.31
N LYS A 127 -22.33 16.23 -14.86
CA LYS A 127 -21.72 16.23 -16.21
C LYS A 127 -20.24 15.91 -16.20
N LYS A 128 -19.51 16.31 -15.15
CA LYS A 128 -18.06 16.47 -15.22
C LYS A 128 -17.26 15.63 -14.21
N MET A 129 -17.74 15.47 -12.96
CA MET A 129 -16.92 14.83 -11.93
C MET A 129 -16.55 13.40 -12.30
N LYS A 130 -15.24 13.11 -12.35
CA LYS A 130 -14.69 11.77 -12.55
C LYS A 130 -13.67 11.41 -11.49
N LEU A 131 -13.68 10.15 -11.11
CA LEU A 131 -12.69 9.49 -10.30
C LEU A 131 -12.05 8.41 -11.17
N ASP A 132 -10.81 8.63 -11.56
CA ASP A 132 -10.03 7.75 -12.44
C ASP A 132 -9.40 6.61 -11.64
N TYR A 133 -9.57 5.36 -12.11
CA TYR A 133 -9.01 4.18 -11.46
C TYR A 133 -8.20 3.33 -12.44
N LEU A 134 -6.92 3.08 -12.11
CA LEU A 134 -6.06 2.13 -12.80
C LEU A 134 -6.27 0.74 -12.19
N VAL A 135 -7.10 -0.09 -12.82
CA VAL A 135 -7.44 -1.43 -12.31
C VAL A 135 -6.43 -2.44 -12.85
N THR A 136 -5.33 -2.62 -12.11
CA THR A 136 -4.20 -3.50 -12.48
C THR A 136 -4.15 -4.79 -11.66
N GLY A 137 -4.97 -4.90 -10.62
CA GLY A 137 -5.09 -6.08 -9.78
C GLY A 137 -6.33 -6.08 -8.90
N SER A 138 -6.35 -7.01 -7.98
CA SER A 138 -7.49 -7.26 -7.09
C SER A 138 -7.76 -6.12 -6.11
N TRP A 139 -6.73 -5.38 -5.68
CA TRP A 139 -6.90 -4.29 -4.72
C TRP A 139 -7.39 -3.01 -5.39
N SER A 140 -6.81 -2.63 -6.52
CA SER A 140 -7.31 -1.50 -7.30
C SER A 140 -8.74 -1.72 -7.80
N LEU A 141 -9.13 -2.97 -8.15
CA LEU A 141 -10.51 -3.31 -8.46
C LEU A 141 -11.44 -3.06 -7.25
N LYS A 142 -11.06 -3.49 -6.05
CA LYS A 142 -11.86 -3.25 -4.85
C LYS A 142 -12.00 -1.77 -4.52
N ALA A 143 -10.92 -0.99 -4.70
CA ALA A 143 -10.95 0.44 -4.49
C ALA A 143 -11.93 1.13 -5.45
N SER A 144 -11.93 0.76 -6.74
CA SER A 144 -12.88 1.30 -7.72
C SER A 144 -14.34 0.91 -7.41
N GLN A 145 -14.56 -0.30 -6.90
CA GLN A 145 -15.89 -0.75 -6.46
C GLN A 145 -16.38 0.02 -5.22
N GLU A 146 -15.47 0.33 -4.29
CA GLU A 146 -15.81 1.16 -3.13
C GLU A 146 -16.16 2.59 -3.57
N ALA A 147 -15.42 3.18 -4.50
CA ALA A 147 -15.76 4.48 -5.06
C ALA A 147 -17.15 4.48 -5.72
N ALA A 148 -17.44 3.48 -6.56
CA ALA A 148 -18.75 3.34 -7.19
C ALA A 148 -19.88 3.16 -6.16
N ARG A 149 -19.63 2.47 -5.06
CA ARG A 149 -20.59 2.34 -3.94
C ARG A 149 -20.87 3.67 -3.25
N LEU A 150 -19.87 4.55 -3.18
CA LEU A 150 -19.95 5.82 -2.46
C LEU A 150 -20.54 6.96 -3.29
N VAL A 151 -20.17 7.08 -4.55
CA VAL A 151 -20.52 8.23 -5.39
C VAL A 151 -21.35 7.89 -6.63
N GLY A 152 -21.63 6.61 -6.87
CA GLY A 152 -22.27 6.14 -8.09
C GLY A 152 -21.25 5.73 -9.16
N SER A 153 -21.62 4.73 -9.95
CA SER A 153 -20.76 4.18 -11.01
C SER A 153 -20.52 5.16 -12.16
N GLU A 154 -21.42 6.11 -12.38
CA GLU A 154 -21.36 7.16 -13.39
C GLU A 154 -20.20 8.14 -13.18
N HIS A 155 -19.74 8.27 -11.94
CA HIS A 155 -18.60 9.12 -11.57
C HIS A 155 -17.26 8.37 -11.58
N VAL A 156 -17.28 7.03 -11.68
CA VAL A 156 -16.05 6.22 -11.68
C VAL A 156 -15.63 5.89 -13.10
N ASN A 157 -14.46 6.39 -13.50
CA ASN A 157 -13.84 6.06 -14.77
C ASN A 157 -12.80 4.95 -14.57
N ILE A 158 -13.02 3.79 -15.17
CA ILE A 158 -12.00 2.74 -15.22
C ILE A 158 -11.06 3.06 -16.39
N VAL A 159 -9.99 3.77 -16.08
CA VAL A 159 -8.98 4.23 -17.04
C VAL A 159 -8.38 3.06 -17.82
N VAL A 160 -8.07 1.99 -17.11
CA VAL A 160 -7.62 0.71 -17.67
C VAL A 160 -8.09 -0.44 -16.78
N ASP A 161 -8.57 -1.49 -17.41
CA ASP A 161 -8.82 -2.79 -16.76
C ASP A 161 -7.84 -3.82 -17.35
N ALA A 162 -6.77 -4.09 -16.63
CA ALA A 162 -5.70 -4.97 -17.08
C ALA A 162 -6.16 -6.38 -17.45
N ARG A 163 -7.29 -6.85 -16.92
CA ARG A 163 -7.88 -8.15 -17.26
C ARG A 163 -8.27 -8.25 -18.73
N LYS A 164 -8.70 -7.13 -19.33
CA LYS A 164 -9.11 -7.07 -20.75
C LYS A 164 -7.93 -7.20 -21.72
N HIS A 165 -6.71 -7.03 -21.22
CA HIS A 165 -5.47 -7.08 -22.00
C HIS A 165 -4.72 -8.40 -21.86
N ARG A 166 -5.35 -9.42 -21.25
CA ARG A 166 -4.75 -10.74 -21.05
C ARG A 166 -5.74 -11.87 -21.30
N ASN A 167 -5.26 -12.96 -21.90
CA ASN A 167 -6.08 -14.14 -22.12
C ASN A 167 -6.64 -14.70 -20.81
N GLY A 168 -7.91 -15.13 -20.84
CA GLY A 168 -8.59 -15.68 -19.67
C GLY A 168 -9.08 -14.63 -18.68
N ASN A 169 -9.09 -13.35 -19.04
CA ASN A 169 -9.61 -12.25 -18.21
C ASN A 169 -8.98 -12.21 -16.80
N LYS A 170 -7.64 -12.35 -16.73
CA LYS A 170 -6.87 -12.41 -15.49
C LYS A 170 -5.91 -11.24 -15.39
N PHE A 171 -5.60 -10.81 -14.16
CA PHE A 171 -4.53 -9.85 -13.89
C PHE A 171 -3.14 -10.44 -14.20
N GLY A 172 -2.15 -9.57 -14.33
CA GLY A 172 -0.75 -9.96 -14.55
C GLY A 172 -0.03 -9.13 -15.60
N VAL A 173 -0.64 -8.04 -16.09
CA VAL A 173 -0.05 -7.06 -17.00
C VAL A 173 -0.39 -5.65 -16.53
N ILE A 174 0.37 -4.66 -16.95
CA ILE A 174 -0.02 -3.24 -16.96
C ILE A 174 0.09 -2.80 -18.41
N PRO A 175 -1.04 -2.51 -19.07
CA PRO A 175 -1.03 -2.00 -20.45
C PRO A 175 -0.29 -0.68 -20.54
N ALA A 176 0.27 -0.36 -21.71
CA ALA A 176 0.97 0.89 -21.95
C ALA A 176 0.04 2.11 -21.77
N GLU A 177 0.58 3.22 -21.28
CA GLU A 177 -0.19 4.43 -20.91
C GLU A 177 -0.93 5.06 -22.09
N ASP A 178 -0.42 4.89 -23.32
CA ASP A 178 -1.08 5.36 -24.55
C ASP A 178 -2.41 4.68 -24.86
N SER A 179 -2.66 3.52 -24.23
CA SER A 179 -3.93 2.79 -24.31
C SER A 179 -4.95 3.16 -23.23
N TRP A 180 -4.61 4.09 -22.35
CA TRP A 180 -5.43 4.47 -21.20
C TRP A 180 -6.47 5.53 -21.54
N SER A 181 -7.67 5.36 -20.99
CA SER A 181 -8.79 6.31 -21.18
C SER A 181 -8.92 7.23 -19.96
N GLN A 182 -7.89 8.07 -19.74
CA GLN A 182 -7.87 9.02 -18.62
C GLN A 182 -8.81 10.21 -18.88
N THR A 183 -9.33 10.77 -17.80
CA THR A 183 -10.00 12.08 -17.81
C THR A 183 -8.98 13.15 -18.20
N GLN A 184 -9.21 13.86 -19.31
CA GLN A 184 -8.23 14.79 -19.88
C GLN A 184 -8.20 16.15 -19.17
N ASP A 185 -9.36 16.65 -18.76
CA ASP A 185 -9.48 17.93 -18.05
C ASP A 185 -9.21 17.74 -16.56
N GLU A 186 -8.14 18.34 -16.06
CA GLU A 186 -7.77 18.29 -14.64
C GLU A 186 -8.91 18.79 -13.73
N THR A 187 -9.73 19.72 -14.19
CA THR A 187 -10.83 20.30 -13.42
C THR A 187 -12.01 19.32 -13.26
N GLU A 188 -12.11 18.32 -14.13
CA GLU A 188 -13.12 17.26 -14.07
C GLU A 188 -12.65 16.05 -13.25
N CYS A 189 -11.33 15.84 -13.11
CA CYS A 189 -10.75 14.71 -12.40
C CYS A 189 -10.58 15.01 -10.91
N ALA A 190 -11.40 14.39 -10.05
CA ALA A 190 -11.25 14.50 -8.62
C ALA A 190 -9.96 13.81 -8.13
N LEU A 191 -9.67 12.63 -8.65
CA LEU A 191 -8.44 11.87 -8.38
C LEU A 191 -8.13 10.88 -9.50
N THR A 192 -6.85 10.52 -9.63
CA THR A 192 -6.41 9.29 -10.31
C THR A 192 -5.84 8.34 -9.27
N TYR A 193 -6.45 7.17 -9.11
CA TYR A 193 -6.05 6.15 -8.13
C TYR A 193 -5.30 5.00 -8.79
N TYR A 194 -4.23 4.55 -8.13
CA TYR A 194 -3.56 3.29 -8.47
C TYR A 194 -3.07 2.54 -7.21
N CYS A 195 -2.99 1.22 -7.32
CA CYS A 195 -2.33 0.38 -6.34
C CYS A 195 -0.92 0.08 -6.86
N ASP A 196 0.10 0.62 -6.20
CA ASP A 196 1.49 0.56 -6.68
C ASP A 196 2.04 -0.88 -6.69
N ASN A 197 1.54 -1.73 -5.79
CA ASN A 197 1.86 -3.15 -5.74
C ASN A 197 0.63 -4.00 -5.38
N GLU A 198 0.18 -4.81 -6.32
CA GLU A 198 -0.94 -5.72 -6.19
C GLU A 198 -0.53 -7.03 -5.51
N THR A 199 -0.74 -7.10 -4.20
CA THR A 199 -0.29 -8.22 -3.34
C THR A 199 -0.82 -9.59 -3.76
N VAL A 200 -2.03 -9.63 -4.35
CA VAL A 200 -2.72 -10.87 -4.74
C VAL A 200 -2.24 -11.36 -6.10
N ASP A 201 -1.98 -10.43 -7.01
CA ASP A 201 -1.73 -10.71 -8.42
C ASP A 201 -0.23 -10.66 -8.77
N GLY A 202 0.59 -10.13 -7.86
CA GLY A 202 2.05 -10.07 -8.00
C GLY A 202 2.52 -9.02 -9.02
N VAL A 203 1.69 -8.01 -9.27
CA VAL A 203 1.96 -6.91 -10.20
C VAL A 203 2.45 -5.68 -9.45
N GLU A 204 3.50 -5.03 -9.92
CA GLU A 204 4.05 -3.78 -9.36
C GLU A 204 4.31 -2.78 -10.48
N PHE A 205 3.95 -1.51 -10.26
CA PHE A 205 4.34 -0.42 -11.14
C PHE A 205 5.84 -0.19 -11.04
N GLN A 206 6.52 -0.17 -12.18
CA GLN A 206 7.97 0.08 -12.23
C GLN A 206 8.32 1.57 -12.14
N SER A 207 7.35 2.44 -12.42
CA SER A 207 7.44 3.90 -12.32
C SER A 207 6.09 4.47 -11.90
N THR A 208 6.10 5.70 -11.36
CA THR A 208 4.86 6.42 -11.05
C THR A 208 4.07 6.68 -12.34
N PRO A 209 2.80 6.24 -12.44
CA PRO A 209 1.98 6.48 -13.62
C PRO A 209 1.59 7.95 -13.77
N SER A 210 1.12 8.33 -14.98
CA SER A 210 0.50 9.63 -15.22
C SER A 210 -0.91 9.71 -14.63
N GLY A 211 -1.36 10.91 -14.30
CA GLY A 211 -2.71 11.17 -13.80
C GLY A 211 -2.85 12.48 -13.04
N HIS A 212 -4.08 12.97 -12.92
CA HIS A 212 -4.42 14.18 -12.17
C HIS A 212 -4.71 13.84 -10.69
N ASN A 213 -4.24 14.67 -9.76
CA ASN A 213 -4.43 14.45 -8.33
C ASN A 213 -4.12 13.00 -7.91
N LEU A 214 -2.92 12.51 -8.25
CA LEU A 214 -2.53 11.12 -8.15
C LEU A 214 -2.55 10.60 -6.72
N VAL A 215 -3.29 9.52 -6.47
CA VAL A 215 -3.39 8.84 -5.17
C VAL A 215 -2.86 7.41 -5.29
N ALA A 216 -1.93 7.05 -4.41
CA ALA A 216 -1.27 5.76 -4.41
C ALA A 216 -1.59 4.92 -3.17
N ASP A 217 -2.07 3.70 -3.36
CA ASP A 217 -1.97 2.64 -2.34
C ASP A 217 -0.61 1.96 -2.46
N MET A 218 0.26 2.21 -1.50
CA MET A 218 1.58 1.60 -1.41
C MET A 218 1.68 0.59 -0.25
N SER A 219 0.57 0.07 0.24
CA SER A 219 0.55 -0.78 1.44
C SER A 219 1.52 -1.95 1.38
N SER A 220 1.76 -2.55 0.22
CA SER A 220 2.58 -3.77 0.13
C SER A 220 4.01 -3.57 -0.36
N ASN A 221 4.38 -2.36 -0.79
CA ASN A 221 5.75 -2.05 -1.19
C ASN A 221 6.29 -0.74 -0.59
N PHE A 222 5.56 -0.13 0.35
CA PHE A 222 6.01 1.08 1.05
C PHE A 222 7.37 0.84 1.72
N LEU A 223 8.26 1.83 1.68
CA LEU A 223 9.62 1.76 2.21
C LEU A 223 10.49 0.62 1.62
N SER A 224 10.12 0.04 0.47
CA SER A 224 10.93 -0.95 -0.23
C SER A 224 11.77 -0.37 -1.37
N ARG A 225 11.48 0.85 -1.76
CA ARG A 225 12.18 1.64 -2.80
C ARG A 225 12.01 3.12 -2.58
N SER A 226 12.82 3.90 -3.29
CA SER A 226 12.65 5.35 -3.38
C SER A 226 11.37 5.69 -4.14
N ILE A 227 10.65 6.71 -3.65
CA ILE A 227 9.45 7.27 -4.27
C ILE A 227 9.56 8.79 -4.34
N ASN A 228 9.01 9.38 -5.39
CA ASN A 228 8.89 10.84 -5.46
C ASN A 228 7.51 11.25 -4.90
N VAL A 229 7.48 11.62 -3.63
CA VAL A 229 6.25 12.04 -2.94
C VAL A 229 5.61 13.23 -3.64
N ARG A 230 6.40 14.16 -4.22
CA ARG A 230 5.92 15.39 -4.88
C ARG A 230 5.08 15.13 -6.14
N LYS A 231 5.10 13.90 -6.68
CA LYS A 231 4.22 13.50 -7.78
C LYS A 231 2.82 13.09 -7.34
N HIS A 232 2.57 13.01 -6.05
CA HIS A 232 1.32 12.48 -5.51
C HIS A 232 0.53 13.57 -4.77
N ALA A 233 -0.77 13.55 -4.95
CA ALA A 233 -1.73 14.28 -4.14
C ALA A 233 -1.85 13.64 -2.74
N ALA A 234 -1.87 12.30 -2.71
CA ALA A 234 -1.80 11.52 -1.49
C ALA A 234 -1.16 10.15 -1.72
N ILE A 235 -0.51 9.62 -0.68
CA ILE A 235 0.00 8.25 -0.61
C ILE A 235 -0.52 7.66 0.69
N PHE A 236 -1.01 6.43 0.68
CA PHE A 236 -1.33 5.74 1.93
C PHE A 236 -0.75 4.33 1.98
N SER A 237 -0.60 3.82 3.20
CA SER A 237 -0.07 2.49 3.46
C SER A 237 -0.60 1.92 4.77
N GLY A 238 -1.15 0.72 4.74
CA GLY A 238 -1.33 -0.08 5.95
C GLY A 238 0.02 -0.50 6.52
N ALA A 239 0.20 -0.42 7.85
CA ALA A 239 1.50 -0.67 8.48
C ALA A 239 1.92 -2.15 8.54
N GLN A 240 0.99 -3.08 8.44
CA GLN A 240 1.19 -4.52 8.73
C GLN A 240 2.14 -5.26 7.78
N LYS A 241 2.75 -4.59 6.80
CA LYS A 241 3.68 -5.22 5.85
C LYS A 241 5.12 -4.79 6.10
N ASN A 242 5.58 -3.67 5.54
CA ASN A 242 6.97 -3.23 5.68
C ASN A 242 7.22 -2.27 6.85
N ILE A 243 6.17 -1.73 7.47
CA ILE A 243 6.29 -0.64 8.44
C ILE A 243 6.23 -1.14 9.88
N GLY A 244 5.27 -2.03 10.19
CA GLY A 244 5.03 -2.42 11.56
C GLY A 244 3.92 -3.47 11.71
N THR A 245 3.08 -3.29 12.73
CA THR A 245 1.96 -4.15 13.07
C THR A 245 0.65 -3.72 12.36
N THR A 246 -0.39 -4.53 12.49
CA THR A 246 -1.77 -4.10 12.20
C THR A 246 -2.19 -3.06 13.24
N GLY A 247 -3.11 -2.17 12.92
CA GLY A 247 -3.66 -1.22 13.88
C GLY A 247 -3.53 0.21 13.43
N ILE A 248 -2.48 0.55 12.71
CA ILE A 248 -2.28 1.88 12.13
C ILE A 248 -2.21 1.84 10.60
N THR A 249 -2.65 2.92 10.01
CA THR A 249 -2.51 3.26 8.60
C THR A 249 -1.82 4.61 8.50
N ILE A 250 -0.94 4.79 7.53
CA ILE A 250 -0.22 6.03 7.29
C ILE A 250 -0.77 6.66 6.03
N ALA A 251 -1.07 7.96 6.07
CA ALA A 251 -1.35 8.76 4.88
C ALA A 251 -0.42 9.96 4.82
N ILE A 252 0.15 10.22 3.64
CA ILE A 252 0.98 11.38 3.32
C ILE A 252 0.19 12.20 2.33
N ILE A 253 -0.19 13.42 2.69
CA ILE A 253 -1.17 14.21 1.96
C ILE A 253 -0.58 15.58 1.65
N SER A 254 -0.68 16.02 0.40
CA SER A 254 -0.28 17.36 0.01
C SER A 254 -1.09 18.43 0.75
N ASN A 255 -0.41 19.42 1.31
CA ASN A 255 -1.06 20.54 1.99
C ASN A 255 -2.04 21.30 1.09
N LYS A 256 -1.85 21.24 -0.24
CA LYS A 256 -2.81 21.82 -1.22
C LYS A 256 -4.23 21.27 -1.07
N LEU A 257 -4.39 20.11 -0.46
CA LEU A 257 -5.67 19.43 -0.27
C LEU A 257 -6.29 19.65 1.12
N LEU A 258 -5.60 20.39 1.98
CA LEU A 258 -5.98 20.58 3.39
C LEU A 258 -6.22 22.07 3.70
N PRO A 259 -7.07 22.40 4.68
CA PRO A 259 -7.13 23.75 5.22
C PRO A 259 -5.76 24.21 5.79
N PRO A 260 -5.38 25.49 5.68
CA PRO A 260 -6.20 26.58 5.11
C PRO A 260 -6.05 26.76 3.60
N LEU A 261 -5.27 25.94 2.90
CA LEU A 261 -5.02 26.10 1.46
C LEU A 261 -6.23 25.68 0.60
N THR A 262 -7.01 24.72 1.08
CA THR A 262 -8.31 24.36 0.52
C THR A 262 -9.34 24.26 1.64
N GLU A 263 -10.25 25.22 1.68
CA GLU A 263 -11.38 25.21 2.61
C GLU A 263 -12.37 24.10 2.22
N MET A 264 -12.72 23.25 3.17
CA MET A 264 -13.67 22.17 2.93
C MET A 264 -15.10 22.69 2.83
N PRO A 265 -15.92 22.14 1.94
CA PRO A 265 -17.34 22.54 1.82
C PRO A 265 -18.11 22.18 3.10
N ASP A 266 -19.09 23.03 3.44
CA ASP A 266 -20.02 22.71 4.55
C ASP A 266 -20.69 21.34 4.28
N PRO A 267 -20.73 20.42 5.24
CA PRO A 267 -21.44 19.15 5.12
C PRO A 267 -22.89 19.27 4.63
N LYS A 268 -23.55 20.42 4.87
CA LYS A 268 -24.88 20.69 4.31
C LYS A 268 -24.88 20.79 2.78
N ILE A 269 -23.82 21.32 2.19
CA ILE A 269 -23.67 21.41 0.73
C ILE A 269 -23.47 20.00 0.17
N MET A 270 -22.60 19.21 0.77
CA MET A 270 -22.37 17.81 0.37
C MET A 270 -23.69 17.00 0.37
N ARG A 271 -24.50 17.14 1.42
CA ARG A 271 -25.83 16.50 1.49
C ARG A 271 -26.79 17.00 0.40
N LYS A 272 -26.79 18.30 0.10
CA LYS A 272 -27.64 18.87 -0.96
C LYS A 272 -27.24 18.36 -2.35
N LEU A 273 -25.95 18.02 -2.54
CA LEU A 273 -25.41 17.44 -3.77
C LEU A 273 -25.60 15.92 -3.85
N GLY A 274 -26.07 15.27 -2.79
CA GLY A 274 -26.19 13.81 -2.72
C GLY A 274 -24.83 13.10 -2.57
N LEU A 275 -23.79 13.85 -2.20
CA LEU A 275 -22.44 13.32 -2.03
C LEU A 275 -22.22 12.75 -0.63
N PRO A 276 -21.38 11.74 -0.50
CA PRO A 276 -21.12 11.07 0.77
C PRO A 276 -20.36 11.98 1.73
N ILE A 277 -20.67 11.84 3.02
CA ILE A 277 -19.91 12.43 4.13
C ILE A 277 -19.35 11.29 4.93
N GLY A 278 -18.01 11.21 4.98
CA GLY A 278 -17.32 10.16 5.72
C GLY A 278 -17.47 10.27 7.24
N PRO A 279 -17.22 9.18 7.97
CA PRO A 279 -17.10 9.22 9.41
C PRO A 279 -15.90 10.09 9.80
N ILE A 280 -16.05 10.87 10.88
CA ILE A 280 -15.06 11.85 11.32
C ILE A 280 -13.67 11.25 11.59
N VAL A 281 -13.60 9.96 11.90
CA VAL A 281 -12.34 9.23 12.12
C VAL A 281 -11.56 8.95 10.83
N LEU A 282 -12.16 9.19 9.67
CA LEU A 282 -11.56 9.12 8.35
C LEU A 282 -11.47 10.51 7.68
N ASP A 283 -11.83 11.56 8.38
CA ASP A 283 -11.77 12.94 7.88
C ASP A 283 -10.35 13.50 8.03
N TRP A 284 -9.59 13.49 6.94
CA TRP A 284 -8.18 13.89 6.95
C TRP A 284 -7.93 15.30 7.52
N PRO A 285 -8.74 16.33 7.21
CA PRO A 285 -8.59 17.63 7.84
C PRO A 285 -8.70 17.61 9.38
N THR A 286 -9.67 16.86 9.90
CA THR A 286 -9.83 16.70 11.36
C THR A 286 -8.67 15.97 11.98
N ILE A 287 -8.18 14.91 11.34
CA ILE A 287 -7.03 14.12 11.81
C ILE A 287 -5.76 14.99 11.77
N ALA A 288 -5.53 15.75 10.70
CA ALA A 288 -4.39 16.67 10.55
C ALA A 288 -4.41 17.73 11.65
N LYS A 289 -5.52 18.43 11.83
CA LYS A 289 -5.69 19.48 12.86
C LYS A 289 -5.41 18.98 14.29
N ASN A 290 -5.64 17.70 14.54
CA ASN A 290 -5.45 17.07 15.85
C ASN A 290 -4.13 16.27 15.93
N ASN A 291 -3.18 16.48 15.02
CA ASN A 291 -1.91 15.75 14.98
C ASN A 291 -2.11 14.22 15.10
N SER A 292 -3.06 13.66 14.37
CA SER A 292 -3.48 12.23 14.41
C SER A 292 -4.10 11.76 15.74
N LEU A 293 -4.32 12.63 16.71
CA LEU A 293 -4.79 12.30 18.06
C LEU A 293 -6.27 12.64 18.30
N TYR A 294 -7.06 12.82 17.22
CA TYR A 294 -8.51 12.98 17.33
C TYR A 294 -9.15 11.75 17.97
N ASN A 295 -8.81 10.57 17.51
CA ASN A 295 -9.19 9.29 18.10
C ASN A 295 -8.03 8.72 18.92
N THR A 296 -8.30 7.71 19.76
CA THR A 296 -7.26 7.00 20.54
C THR A 296 -6.35 6.22 19.60
N LEU A 297 -5.17 6.77 19.35
CA LEU A 297 -4.17 6.15 18.48
C LEU A 297 -3.47 5.02 19.22
N PRO A 298 -3.25 3.84 18.62
CA PRO A 298 -2.51 2.73 19.24
C PRO A 298 -1.01 3.06 19.25
N ILE A 299 -0.55 3.70 20.31
CA ILE A 299 0.81 4.24 20.44
C ILE A 299 1.87 3.15 20.39
N PHE A 300 1.58 1.94 20.88
CA PHE A 300 2.50 0.81 20.76
C PHE A 300 2.78 0.45 19.30
N ASP A 301 1.76 0.47 18.42
CA ASP A 301 1.93 0.21 16.99
C ASP A 301 2.72 1.33 16.30
N VAL A 302 2.49 2.59 16.69
CA VAL A 302 3.28 3.74 16.20
C VAL A 302 4.74 3.61 16.65
N TRP A 303 4.99 3.17 17.88
CA TRP A 303 6.33 2.94 18.40
C TRP A 303 7.06 1.84 17.62
N ILE A 304 6.39 0.71 17.34
CA ILE A 304 6.97 -0.36 16.50
C ILE A 304 7.33 0.19 15.11
N ALA A 305 6.43 0.94 14.50
CA ALA A 305 6.68 1.56 13.19
C ALA A 305 7.89 2.53 13.25
N SER A 306 7.98 3.37 14.28
CA SER A 306 9.12 4.25 14.51
C SER A 306 10.43 3.44 14.61
N LYS A 307 10.46 2.34 15.38
CA LYS A 307 11.66 1.49 15.53
C LYS A 307 12.07 0.80 14.23
N VAL A 308 11.12 0.37 13.42
CA VAL A 308 11.41 -0.18 12.09
C VAL A 308 12.03 0.89 11.19
N MET A 309 11.49 2.11 11.19
CA MET A 309 12.04 3.24 10.43
C MET A 309 13.42 3.65 10.93
N ASP A 310 13.64 3.70 12.25
CA ASP A 310 14.96 3.97 12.84
C ASP A 310 16.02 2.98 12.34
N ARG A 311 15.69 1.70 12.23
CA ARG A 311 16.62 0.71 11.69
C ARG A 311 16.96 0.98 10.21
N LEU A 312 15.97 1.38 9.41
CA LEU A 312 16.22 1.78 8.02
C LEU A 312 17.09 3.04 7.94
N LEU A 313 16.93 3.97 8.88
CA LEU A 313 17.72 5.19 8.97
C LEU A 313 19.17 4.96 9.40
N HIS A 314 19.43 3.99 10.25
CA HIS A 314 20.72 3.75 10.88
C HIS A 314 21.38 2.45 10.40
N SER A 315 20.97 1.90 9.25
CA SER A 315 21.65 0.73 8.71
C SER A 315 23.13 1.03 8.44
N SER A 316 24.00 0.08 8.78
CA SER A 316 25.44 0.23 8.91
C SER A 316 26.22 0.52 7.60
N SER A 317 25.55 0.74 6.49
CA SER A 317 26.18 0.85 5.15
C SER A 317 26.57 2.29 4.75
N GLY A 318 26.33 3.30 5.56
CA GLY A 318 26.71 4.70 5.28
C GLY A 318 26.05 5.36 4.06
N SER A 319 25.23 4.62 3.32
CA SER A 319 24.48 5.09 2.13
C SER A 319 23.09 5.59 2.47
N PRO A 320 22.45 6.39 1.61
CA PRO A 320 21.05 6.77 1.83
C PRO A 320 20.15 5.53 1.97
N ARG A 321 19.66 5.38 3.05
CA ARG A 321 18.83 4.48 3.82
C ARG A 321 17.81 3.69 3.00
N ILE A 322 17.00 4.38 2.17
CA ILE A 322 16.00 3.73 1.33
C ILE A 322 16.62 3.06 0.10
N SER A 323 17.70 3.61 -0.45
CA SER A 323 18.40 2.99 -1.59
C SER A 323 19.09 1.68 -1.23
N THR A 324 19.58 1.55 0.00
CA THR A 324 20.12 0.28 0.51
C THR A 324 19.03 -0.78 0.63
N GLN A 325 17.86 -0.40 1.18
CA GLN A 325 16.70 -1.30 1.25
C GLN A 325 16.21 -1.70 -0.14
N GLU A 326 16.20 -0.76 -1.08
CA GLU A 326 15.83 -1.02 -2.48
C GLU A 326 16.80 -2.02 -3.14
N ALA A 327 18.09 -1.83 -2.96
CA ALA A 327 19.11 -2.74 -3.48
C ALA A 327 18.95 -4.16 -2.89
N GLU A 328 18.69 -4.28 -1.60
CA GLU A 328 18.43 -5.56 -0.94
C GLU A 328 17.16 -6.21 -1.45
N SER A 329 16.07 -5.45 -1.57
CA SER A 329 14.79 -5.93 -2.11
C SER A 329 14.96 -6.43 -3.55
N ASN A 330 15.69 -5.69 -4.39
CA ASN A 330 16.02 -6.07 -5.77
C ASN A 330 16.87 -7.35 -5.81
N LYS A 331 17.89 -7.45 -4.97
CA LYS A 331 18.75 -8.64 -4.87
C LYS A 331 17.93 -9.90 -4.55
N LYS A 332 17.09 -9.84 -3.51
CA LYS A 332 16.23 -10.96 -3.09
C LYS A 332 15.26 -11.37 -4.19
N ALA A 333 14.57 -10.39 -4.80
CA ALA A 333 13.61 -10.65 -5.87
C ALA A 333 14.30 -11.26 -7.11
N THR A 334 15.44 -10.72 -7.53
CA THR A 334 16.21 -11.24 -8.67
C THR A 334 16.61 -12.69 -8.45
N MET A 335 17.09 -13.04 -7.27
CA MET A 335 17.51 -14.39 -6.90
C MET A 335 16.34 -15.37 -6.99
N LEU A 336 15.19 -15.02 -6.41
CA LEU A 336 13.98 -15.85 -6.44
C LEU A 336 13.44 -16.01 -7.86
N TYR A 337 13.31 -14.92 -8.63
CA TYR A 337 12.85 -15.00 -10.02
C TYR A 337 13.80 -15.78 -10.92
N SER A 338 15.11 -15.68 -10.73
CA SER A 338 16.08 -16.46 -11.49
C SER A 338 15.87 -17.97 -11.28
N ALA A 339 15.67 -18.42 -10.04
CA ALA A 339 15.40 -19.82 -9.75
C ALA A 339 14.10 -20.32 -10.40
N LEU A 340 13.05 -19.49 -10.36
CA LEU A 340 11.75 -19.80 -10.96
C LEU A 340 11.84 -19.87 -12.50
N ASP A 341 12.47 -18.89 -13.14
CA ASP A 341 12.59 -18.80 -14.60
C ASP A 341 13.49 -19.91 -15.17
N ASN A 342 14.59 -20.26 -14.47
CA ASN A 342 15.47 -21.36 -14.85
C ASN A 342 14.80 -22.74 -14.71
N SER A 343 13.67 -22.82 -14.02
CA SER A 343 12.89 -24.03 -13.80
C SER A 343 11.48 -23.93 -14.39
N SER A 344 11.34 -23.28 -15.55
CA SER A 344 10.06 -22.97 -16.21
C SER A 344 9.20 -24.20 -16.56
N GLY A 345 9.80 -25.39 -16.66
CA GLY A 345 9.06 -26.66 -16.80
C GLY A 345 8.32 -27.10 -15.55
N VAL A 346 8.67 -26.52 -14.38
CA VAL A 346 8.02 -26.80 -13.10
C VAL A 346 7.24 -25.59 -12.59
N TYR A 347 7.78 -24.38 -12.77
CA TYR A 347 7.18 -23.14 -12.29
C TYR A 347 6.67 -22.28 -13.45
N SER A 348 5.54 -21.62 -13.24
CA SER A 348 5.07 -20.54 -14.09
C SER A 348 4.73 -19.32 -13.25
N VAL A 349 5.52 -18.25 -13.44
CA VAL A 349 5.31 -16.97 -12.77
C VAL A 349 4.04 -16.33 -13.32
N VAL A 350 3.17 -15.85 -12.44
CA VAL A 350 1.85 -15.35 -12.83
C VAL A 350 1.92 -14.06 -13.64
N PRO A 351 2.56 -12.95 -13.17
CA PRO A 351 2.65 -11.73 -13.95
C PRO A 351 3.73 -11.79 -15.03
N ASP A 352 3.54 -10.98 -16.06
CA ASP A 352 4.55 -10.76 -17.11
C ASP A 352 5.82 -10.14 -16.54
N LYS A 353 6.96 -10.42 -17.17
CA LYS A 353 8.28 -10.00 -16.66
C LYS A 353 8.38 -8.49 -16.39
N SER A 354 7.77 -7.67 -17.25
CA SER A 354 7.81 -6.21 -17.18
C SER A 354 7.11 -5.59 -15.97
N VAL A 355 6.25 -6.37 -15.29
CA VAL A 355 5.41 -5.87 -14.20
C VAL A 355 5.50 -6.73 -12.92
N ARG A 356 6.52 -7.56 -12.83
CA ARG A 356 6.74 -8.45 -11.68
C ARG A 356 6.99 -7.66 -10.40
N SER A 357 6.23 -7.99 -9.37
CA SER A 357 6.41 -7.44 -8.02
C SER A 357 7.70 -7.95 -7.37
N ARG A 358 8.46 -7.05 -6.77
CA ARG A 358 9.62 -7.40 -5.92
C ARG A 358 9.19 -7.91 -4.54
N MET A 359 7.97 -7.54 -4.11
CA MET A 359 7.44 -7.85 -2.79
C MET A 359 6.56 -9.09 -2.76
N ASN A 360 5.77 -9.36 -3.83
CA ASN A 360 4.82 -10.46 -3.84
C ASN A 360 4.98 -11.28 -5.13
N ILE A 361 5.73 -12.35 -5.05
CA ILE A 361 6.03 -13.24 -6.17
C ILE A 361 4.96 -14.32 -6.23
N CYS A 362 4.09 -14.25 -7.24
CA CYS A 362 2.99 -15.20 -7.46
C CYS A 362 3.39 -16.22 -8.53
N VAL A 363 3.27 -17.51 -8.18
CA VAL A 363 3.75 -18.61 -9.04
C VAL A 363 2.80 -19.81 -8.97
N ARG A 364 2.68 -20.54 -10.10
CA ARG A 364 1.99 -21.83 -10.17
C ARG A 364 3.03 -22.94 -10.28
N VAL A 365 2.78 -24.07 -9.61
CA VAL A 365 3.61 -25.26 -9.70
C VAL A 365 2.94 -26.23 -10.68
N LYS A 366 3.67 -26.74 -11.68
CA LYS A 366 3.18 -27.63 -12.74
C LYS A 366 1.84 -27.14 -13.34
N GLY A 367 1.81 -25.87 -13.77
CA GLY A 367 0.62 -25.27 -14.35
C GLY A 367 -0.57 -25.10 -13.39
N GLY A 368 -0.38 -25.33 -12.10
CA GLY A 368 -1.41 -25.25 -11.06
C GLY A 368 -1.97 -26.61 -10.65
N ASP A 369 -1.20 -27.67 -10.83
CA ASP A 369 -1.53 -28.98 -10.31
C ASP A 369 -1.62 -28.94 -8.77
N ALA A 370 -2.77 -29.33 -8.23
CA ALA A 370 -3.07 -29.18 -6.79
C ALA A 370 -2.17 -30.06 -5.91
N ASP A 371 -1.82 -31.26 -6.37
CA ASP A 371 -0.97 -32.18 -5.63
C ASP A 371 0.49 -31.69 -5.65
N ALA A 372 0.97 -31.17 -6.76
CA ALA A 372 2.29 -30.57 -6.86
C ALA A 372 2.42 -29.30 -5.98
N GLU A 373 1.40 -28.42 -6.00
CA GLU A 373 1.35 -27.25 -5.11
C GLU A 373 1.34 -27.65 -3.63
N LYS A 374 0.55 -28.67 -3.28
CA LYS A 374 0.52 -29.20 -1.90
C LYS A 374 1.82 -29.86 -1.49
N ALA A 375 2.46 -30.64 -2.37
CA ALA A 375 3.77 -31.23 -2.12
C ALA A 375 4.85 -30.16 -1.93
N PHE A 376 4.85 -29.11 -2.75
CA PHE A 376 5.74 -27.96 -2.61
C PHE A 376 5.57 -27.30 -1.23
N LEU A 377 4.35 -26.96 -0.85
CA LEU A 377 4.08 -26.30 0.44
C LEU A 377 4.54 -27.18 1.63
N LYS A 378 4.22 -28.48 1.61
CA LYS A 378 4.64 -29.41 2.66
C LYS A 378 6.16 -29.55 2.76
N GLY A 379 6.85 -29.62 1.61
CA GLY A 379 8.31 -29.69 1.56
C GLY A 379 8.98 -28.40 2.04
N ALA A 380 8.38 -27.24 1.76
CA ALA A 380 8.83 -25.94 2.28
C ALA A 380 8.68 -25.87 3.81
N GLU A 381 7.50 -26.24 4.33
CA GLU A 381 7.20 -26.24 5.77
C GLU A 381 8.16 -27.13 6.56
N SER A 382 8.50 -28.33 6.04
CA SER A 382 9.48 -29.23 6.68
C SER A 382 10.88 -28.62 6.78
N ARG A 383 11.20 -27.59 5.99
CA ARG A 383 12.46 -26.84 5.99
C ARG A 383 12.38 -25.53 6.77
N GLY A 384 11.24 -25.25 7.43
CA GLY A 384 11.00 -23.99 8.15
C GLY A 384 10.71 -22.81 7.23
N LEU A 385 10.30 -23.03 5.98
CA LEU A 385 9.86 -22.00 5.02
C LEU A 385 8.34 -21.91 5.07
N MET A 386 7.81 -20.91 5.76
CA MET A 386 6.40 -20.81 6.12
C MET A 386 5.68 -19.70 5.38
N GLY A 387 4.35 -19.77 5.29
CA GLY A 387 3.51 -18.69 4.76
C GLY A 387 3.48 -18.58 3.25
N LEU A 388 3.87 -19.61 2.51
CA LEU A 388 4.01 -19.62 1.05
C LEU A 388 2.70 -19.90 0.28
N LYS A 389 1.61 -20.25 0.96
CA LYS A 389 0.32 -20.55 0.31
C LYS A 389 -0.22 -19.30 -0.38
N GLY A 390 -0.63 -19.44 -1.64
CA GLY A 390 -1.25 -18.39 -2.44
C GLY A 390 -2.58 -17.90 -1.86
N HIS A 391 -3.06 -16.76 -2.36
CA HIS A 391 -4.33 -16.20 -1.92
C HIS A 391 -5.49 -17.15 -2.26
N ARG A 392 -6.49 -17.25 -1.38
CA ARG A 392 -7.63 -18.17 -1.52
C ARG A 392 -8.43 -18.03 -2.84
N SER A 393 -8.43 -16.83 -3.44
CA SER A 393 -9.14 -16.56 -4.69
C SER A 393 -8.38 -16.97 -5.95
N VAL A 394 -7.03 -17.08 -5.88
CA VAL A 394 -6.18 -17.36 -7.06
C VAL A 394 -5.40 -18.66 -6.94
N GLY A 395 -5.26 -19.21 -5.73
CA GLY A 395 -4.48 -20.43 -5.48
C GLY A 395 -2.97 -20.23 -5.66
N GLY A 396 -2.27 -21.32 -5.91
CA GLY A 396 -0.83 -21.30 -6.17
C GLY A 396 0.05 -21.09 -4.95
N VAL A 397 1.26 -20.64 -5.22
CA VAL A 397 2.27 -20.26 -4.24
C VAL A 397 2.50 -18.75 -4.33
N ARG A 398 2.62 -18.08 -3.20
CA ARG A 398 2.97 -16.66 -3.12
C ARG A 398 4.10 -16.46 -2.12
N ILE A 399 5.21 -15.95 -2.62
CA ILE A 399 6.37 -15.61 -1.82
C ILE A 399 6.29 -14.12 -1.50
N SER A 400 6.00 -13.76 -0.26
CA SER A 400 5.99 -12.35 0.16
C SER A 400 7.36 -11.99 0.72
N ASN A 401 8.13 -11.30 -0.13
CA ASN A 401 9.53 -10.97 0.08
C ASN A 401 9.69 -9.58 0.70
N TYR A 402 8.98 -9.31 1.81
CA TYR A 402 8.99 -8.01 2.46
C TYR A 402 10.34 -7.61 3.06
N ASN A 403 10.48 -6.35 3.46
CA ASN A 403 11.75 -5.77 3.93
C ASN A 403 12.39 -6.58 5.05
N ALA A 404 11.61 -7.03 6.03
CA ALA A 404 12.13 -7.77 7.19
C ALA A 404 12.42 -9.26 6.92
N VAL A 405 12.13 -9.76 5.72
CA VAL A 405 12.60 -11.10 5.29
C VAL A 405 14.10 -10.99 4.99
N PRO A 406 14.98 -11.67 5.74
CA PRO A 406 16.43 -11.54 5.54
C PRO A 406 16.89 -12.20 4.23
N VAL A 407 18.05 -11.79 3.73
CA VAL A 407 18.64 -12.33 2.49
C VAL A 407 18.84 -13.85 2.59
N GLU A 408 19.29 -14.34 3.74
CA GLU A 408 19.51 -15.77 4.01
C GLU A 408 18.23 -16.59 3.86
N ALA A 409 17.08 -16.02 4.20
CA ALA A 409 15.78 -16.66 3.99
C ALA A 409 15.45 -16.81 2.50
N ALA A 410 15.71 -15.76 1.72
CA ALA A 410 15.54 -15.80 0.27
C ALA A 410 16.52 -16.81 -0.38
N GLU A 411 17.78 -16.87 0.06
CA GLU A 411 18.76 -17.87 -0.37
C GLU A 411 18.31 -19.30 -0.05
N LYS A 412 17.81 -19.53 1.15
CA LYS A 412 17.30 -20.85 1.55
C LYS A 412 16.10 -21.27 0.71
N LEU A 413 15.17 -20.33 0.45
CA LEU A 413 14.03 -20.60 -0.41
C LEU A 413 14.47 -20.84 -1.87
N THR A 414 15.44 -20.09 -2.38
CA THR A 414 16.01 -20.28 -3.72
C THR A 414 16.55 -21.70 -3.87
N ARG A 415 17.38 -22.18 -2.94
CA ARG A 415 17.89 -23.57 -2.94
C ARG A 415 16.74 -24.59 -2.93
N TYR A 416 15.72 -24.36 -2.14
CA TYR A 416 14.55 -25.25 -2.10
C TYR A 416 13.79 -25.26 -3.44
N LEU A 417 13.60 -24.10 -4.08
CA LEU A 417 12.99 -24.02 -5.42
C LEU A 417 13.75 -24.87 -6.44
N GLU A 418 15.08 -24.77 -6.45
CA GLU A 418 15.93 -25.55 -7.37
C GLU A 418 15.91 -27.06 -7.06
N GLU A 419 15.97 -27.44 -5.79
CA GLU A 419 15.89 -28.86 -5.35
C GLU A 419 14.55 -29.47 -5.76
N PHE A 420 13.45 -28.83 -5.42
CA PHE A 420 12.11 -29.31 -5.76
C PHE A 420 11.92 -29.42 -7.27
N ALA A 421 12.42 -28.48 -8.06
CA ALA A 421 12.34 -28.54 -9.51
C ALA A 421 13.08 -29.75 -10.07
N LYS A 422 14.30 -30.03 -9.59
CA LYS A 422 15.10 -31.22 -9.98
C LYS A 422 14.38 -32.53 -9.62
N GLU A 423 13.74 -32.61 -8.45
CA GLU A 423 12.95 -33.78 -8.04
C GLU A 423 11.76 -34.02 -8.96
N GLN A 424 11.05 -32.94 -9.30
CA GLN A 424 9.87 -33.02 -10.20
C GLN A 424 10.22 -33.40 -11.64
N GLN A 425 11.40 -33.02 -12.12
CA GLN A 425 11.90 -33.40 -13.47
C GLN A 425 12.30 -34.89 -13.51
N LYS A 426 12.95 -35.41 -12.47
CA LYS A 426 13.34 -36.82 -12.37
C LYS A 426 12.12 -37.76 -12.24
N GLY A 427 11.10 -37.36 -11.48
CA GLY A 427 9.85 -38.13 -11.33
C GLY A 427 9.06 -38.25 -12.63
N GLY A 428 9.11 -37.23 -13.51
CA GLY A 428 8.50 -37.27 -14.82
C GLY A 428 9.22 -38.20 -15.84
N ALA A 429 10.53 -38.40 -15.67
CA ALA A 429 11.29 -39.31 -16.52
C ALA A 429 11.06 -40.80 -16.23
N ASN A 430 10.67 -41.15 -15.00
CA ASN A 430 10.40 -42.53 -14.59
C ASN A 430 8.94 -42.99 -14.79
N GLY A 431 8.04 -42.10 -15.26
CA GLY A 431 6.66 -42.41 -15.55
C GLY A 431 6.34 -42.69 -17.03
N SER A 432 7.36 -42.74 -17.87
CA SER A 432 7.23 -43.00 -19.32
C SER A 432 7.93 -44.31 -19.73
N VAL A 433 7.58 -45.41 -19.03
CA VAL A 433 7.98 -46.77 -19.49
C VAL A 433 6.72 -47.64 -19.52
#